data_d4d4ed941bac947ab31fb3d5a5478faa
#
_entry.id   d4d4ed941bac947ab31fb3d5a5478faa
#
_cell.length_a   1.000
_cell.length_b   1.000
_cell.length_c   1.000
_cell.angle_alpha   90.00
_cell.angle_beta   90.00
_cell.angle_gamma   90.00
#
_symmetry.space_group_name_H-M   'P 1'
#
loop_
_entity.id
_entity.type
_entity.pdbx_description
1 polymer ?
#
loop_
_entity_poly.entity_id
_entity_poly.type
_entity_poly.pdbx_seq_one_letter_code
_entity_poly.pdbx_strand_id
1 'polypeptide(L)'
;MDFSLSEERKMLQETVSRFFESNYKDINQRQNNVSLTDGFDKNFWLESAELGVISALIDPNYGGLGGNGDDLSIIFELIGKSLCVEPFLSSGVLSSTILTSIKNPKIDEIKQIIEGNLLLSFAHMEMNNRYENNCIETKASLDSEQWTINGVKSFVLNGDTADKIIVSARINGNVNDKNGIGLFLVNKEQIRIRFYNT
;
A
#
# COMPACT_ATOMS: atom_id res chain seq x y z
N MET A 1 29.81 10.49 -8.28
CA MET A 1 28.36 10.23 -8.34
C MET A 1 27.67 11.57 -8.19
N ASP A 2 26.88 11.99 -9.14
CA ASP A 2 26.11 13.22 -9.04
C ASP A 2 24.76 12.89 -8.36
N PHE A 3 24.49 13.49 -7.22
CA PHE A 3 23.26 13.31 -6.44
C PHE A 3 22.28 14.47 -6.65
N SER A 4 22.56 15.34 -7.64
CA SER A 4 21.64 16.44 -7.93
C SER A 4 20.34 15.91 -8.56
N LEU A 5 19.21 16.45 -8.09
CA LEU A 5 17.91 16.14 -8.67
C LEU A 5 17.80 16.75 -10.07
N SER A 6 17.14 16.04 -11.00
CA SER A 6 16.73 16.62 -12.28
C SER A 6 15.74 17.78 -12.06
N GLU A 7 15.61 18.65 -13.04
CA GLU A 7 14.66 19.78 -12.97
C GLU A 7 13.21 19.30 -12.77
N GLU A 8 12.83 18.20 -13.40
CA GLU A 8 11.51 17.57 -13.22
C GLU A 8 11.28 17.12 -11.78
N ARG A 9 12.27 16.49 -11.14
CA ARG A 9 12.21 16.07 -9.75
C ARG A 9 12.19 17.23 -8.77
N LYS A 10 12.90 18.31 -9.05
CA LYS A 10 12.82 19.55 -8.28
C LYS A 10 11.42 20.14 -8.35
N MET A 11 10.82 20.21 -9.54
CA MET A 11 9.45 20.68 -9.71
C MET A 11 8.44 19.80 -8.97
N LEU A 12 8.60 18.48 -9.04
CA LEU A 12 7.78 17.54 -8.28
C LEU A 12 7.89 17.81 -6.77
N GLN A 13 9.12 17.88 -6.26
CA GLN A 13 9.40 18.16 -4.84
C GLN A 13 8.76 19.46 -4.37
N GLU A 14 8.94 20.55 -5.10
CA GLU A 14 8.38 21.87 -4.77
C GLU A 14 6.85 21.87 -4.80
N THR A 15 6.26 21.20 -5.77
CA THR A 15 4.80 21.13 -5.93
C THR A 15 4.17 20.34 -4.80
N VAL A 16 4.71 19.14 -4.52
CA VAL A 16 4.24 18.26 -3.45
C VAL A 16 4.49 18.88 -2.07
N SER A 17 5.65 19.54 -1.86
CA SER A 17 5.95 20.24 -0.61
C SER A 17 4.90 21.31 -0.29
N ARG A 18 4.61 22.19 -1.25
CA ARG A 18 3.59 23.23 -1.08
C ARG A 18 2.20 22.67 -0.80
N PHE A 19 1.83 21.59 -1.48
CA PHE A 19 0.55 20.91 -1.27
C PHE A 19 0.47 20.31 0.13
N PHE A 20 1.49 19.61 0.60
CA PHE A 20 1.51 19.03 1.93
C PHE A 20 1.55 20.10 3.03
N GLU A 21 2.36 21.14 2.90
CA GLU A 21 2.44 22.26 3.84
C GLU A 21 1.12 23.02 3.95
N SER A 22 0.36 23.12 2.87
CA SER A 22 -0.95 23.78 2.89
C SER A 22 -2.02 22.99 3.61
N ASN A 23 -1.93 21.66 3.60
CA ASN A 23 -2.93 20.74 4.17
C ASN A 23 -2.52 20.21 5.55
N TYR A 24 -1.23 19.98 5.79
CA TYR A 24 -0.66 19.53 7.07
C TYR A 24 0.12 20.65 7.76
N LYS A 25 -0.60 21.68 8.21
CA LYS A 25 0.00 22.90 8.77
C LYS A 25 0.66 22.68 10.13
N ASP A 26 0.10 21.79 10.93
CA ASP A 26 0.56 21.49 12.28
C ASP A 26 0.11 20.09 12.76
N ILE A 27 0.54 19.73 13.97
CA ILE A 27 0.19 18.45 14.60
C ILE A 27 -1.31 18.29 14.87
N ASN A 28 -2.06 19.40 15.04
CA ASN A 28 -3.50 19.31 15.30
C ASN A 28 -4.23 18.82 14.04
N GLN A 29 -3.78 19.25 12.84
CA GLN A 29 -4.33 18.76 11.59
C GLN A 29 -4.17 17.24 11.48
N ARG A 30 -2.97 16.72 11.80
CA ARG A 30 -2.73 15.28 11.85
C ARG A 30 -3.65 14.56 12.85
N GLN A 31 -3.80 15.11 14.06
CA GLN A 31 -4.67 14.53 15.09
C GLN A 31 -6.14 14.50 14.62
N ASN A 32 -6.60 15.57 13.97
CA ASN A 32 -7.92 15.64 13.38
C ASN A 32 -8.11 14.54 12.31
N ASN A 33 -7.15 14.39 11.39
CA ASN A 33 -7.21 13.37 10.33
C ASN A 33 -7.24 11.94 10.90
N VAL A 34 -6.41 11.64 11.90
CA VAL A 34 -6.43 10.33 12.59
C VAL A 34 -7.77 10.07 13.29
N SER A 35 -8.49 11.12 13.72
CA SER A 35 -9.78 10.98 14.39
C SER A 35 -10.96 10.79 13.41
N LEU A 36 -10.74 10.92 12.10
CA LEU A 36 -11.75 10.61 11.09
C LEU A 36 -12.05 9.11 11.06
N THR A 37 -13.21 8.76 10.52
CA THR A 37 -13.67 7.36 10.43
C THR A 37 -12.67 6.43 9.75
N ASP A 38 -12.00 6.94 8.71
CA ASP A 38 -11.00 6.17 7.95
C ASP A 38 -9.58 6.38 8.46
N GLY A 39 -9.37 7.19 9.53
CA GLY A 39 -8.06 7.49 10.11
C GLY A 39 -7.18 8.41 9.26
N PHE A 40 -7.70 8.94 8.14
CA PHE A 40 -7.04 9.89 7.24
C PHE A 40 -8.07 10.71 6.48
N ASP A 41 -7.63 11.80 5.81
CA ASP A 41 -8.49 12.67 5.00
C ASP A 41 -8.62 12.15 3.57
N LYS A 42 -9.81 11.66 3.21
CA LYS A 42 -10.11 11.19 1.85
C LYS A 42 -9.99 12.27 0.78
N ASN A 43 -10.32 13.51 1.11
CA ASN A 43 -10.20 14.59 0.13
C ASN A 43 -8.74 14.86 -0.17
N PHE A 44 -7.88 14.94 0.87
CA PHE A 44 -6.44 15.06 0.67
C PHE A 44 -5.86 13.89 -0.12
N TRP A 45 -6.34 12.66 0.11
CA TRP A 45 -5.93 11.50 -0.68
C TRP A 45 -6.29 11.63 -2.16
N LEU A 46 -7.53 12.03 -2.49
CA LEU A 46 -7.99 12.24 -3.86
C LEU A 46 -7.25 13.40 -4.53
N GLU A 47 -7.08 14.53 -3.84
CA GLU A 47 -6.29 15.66 -4.34
C GLU A 47 -4.82 15.26 -4.59
N SER A 48 -4.25 14.38 -3.75
CA SER A 48 -2.91 13.81 -3.96
C SER A 48 -2.85 12.96 -5.24
N ALA A 49 -3.91 12.22 -5.55
CA ALA A 49 -4.02 11.46 -6.79
C ALA A 49 -4.08 12.39 -8.02
N GLU A 50 -4.94 13.41 -7.97
CA GLU A 50 -5.09 14.41 -9.03
C GLU A 50 -3.80 15.19 -9.28
N LEU A 51 -3.05 15.50 -8.22
CA LEU A 51 -1.75 16.18 -8.30
C LEU A 51 -0.63 15.27 -8.82
N GLY A 52 -0.88 13.97 -8.95
CA GLY A 52 0.09 13.01 -9.45
C GLY A 52 1.04 12.43 -8.38
N VAL A 53 0.81 12.68 -7.09
CA VAL A 53 1.66 12.16 -6.00
C VAL A 53 1.64 10.64 -5.98
N ILE A 54 0.46 10.02 -6.15
CA ILE A 54 0.35 8.57 -6.17
C ILE A 54 0.98 7.98 -7.43
N SER A 55 0.78 8.59 -8.58
CA SER A 55 1.38 8.13 -9.84
C SER A 55 2.92 8.24 -9.83
N ALA A 56 3.49 9.21 -9.10
CA ALA A 56 4.94 9.31 -8.91
C ALA A 56 5.56 8.15 -8.10
N LEU A 57 4.76 7.36 -7.42
CA LEU A 57 5.19 6.15 -6.70
C LEU A 57 5.20 4.89 -7.58
N ILE A 58 4.70 4.96 -8.81
CA ILE A 58 4.41 3.81 -9.67
C ILE A 58 5.17 3.93 -10.99
N ASP A 59 5.69 2.80 -11.48
CA ASP A 59 6.49 2.73 -12.73
C ASP A 59 5.66 3.16 -13.94
N PRO A 60 6.24 3.96 -14.86
CA PRO A 60 5.61 4.41 -16.12
C PRO A 60 5.08 3.28 -17.01
N ASN A 61 5.69 2.09 -16.97
CA ASN A 61 5.21 0.92 -17.70
C ASN A 61 3.80 0.47 -17.28
N TYR A 62 3.35 0.92 -16.10
CA TYR A 62 2.04 0.60 -15.54
C TYR A 62 1.15 1.83 -15.38
N GLY A 63 1.47 2.93 -16.07
CA GLY A 63 0.69 4.16 -16.04
C GLY A 63 1.08 5.17 -14.95
N GLY A 64 2.14 4.90 -14.21
CA GLY A 64 2.72 5.85 -13.26
C GLY A 64 3.60 6.91 -13.92
N LEU A 65 4.22 7.75 -13.11
CA LEU A 65 5.13 8.81 -13.53
C LEU A 65 6.55 8.67 -12.98
N GLY A 66 6.79 7.69 -12.08
CA GLY A 66 8.05 7.56 -11.36
C GLY A 66 8.31 6.15 -10.85
N GLY A 67 8.31 5.98 -9.53
CA GLY A 67 8.45 4.67 -8.87
C GLY A 67 9.88 4.18 -8.71
N ASN A 68 10.88 4.94 -9.12
CA ASN A 68 12.26 4.62 -8.81
C ASN A 68 12.66 5.11 -7.41
N GLY A 69 13.84 4.71 -6.92
CA GLY A 69 14.29 5.03 -5.58
C GLY A 69 14.38 6.52 -5.27
N ASP A 70 14.72 7.36 -6.26
CA ASP A 70 14.81 8.81 -6.07
C ASP A 70 13.43 9.43 -5.90
N ASP A 71 12.45 9.02 -6.73
CA ASP A 71 11.07 9.51 -6.68
C ASP A 71 10.42 9.13 -5.35
N LEU A 72 10.58 7.87 -4.93
CA LEU A 72 10.12 7.38 -3.63
C LEU A 72 10.76 8.17 -2.47
N SER A 73 12.08 8.43 -2.54
CA SER A 73 12.80 9.17 -1.50
C SER A 73 12.25 10.59 -1.35
N ILE A 74 12.00 11.32 -2.44
CA ILE A 74 11.42 12.67 -2.42
C ILE A 74 10.05 12.66 -1.76
N ILE A 75 9.16 11.78 -2.21
CA ILE A 75 7.77 11.73 -1.71
C ILE A 75 7.75 11.33 -0.23
N PHE A 76 8.51 10.29 0.18
CA PHE A 76 8.52 9.83 1.57
C PHE A 76 9.24 10.78 2.53
N GLU A 77 10.20 11.58 2.06
CA GLU A 77 10.76 12.69 2.85
C GLU A 77 9.66 13.71 3.17
N LEU A 78 8.83 14.08 2.19
CA LEU A 78 7.75 15.05 2.39
C LEU A 78 6.63 14.49 3.28
N ILE A 79 6.24 13.21 3.09
CA ILE A 79 5.30 12.49 3.97
C ILE A 79 5.81 12.53 5.42
N GLY A 80 7.10 12.24 5.63
CA GLY A 80 7.70 12.27 6.96
C GLY A 80 7.76 13.67 7.58
N LYS A 81 8.11 14.69 6.81
CA LYS A 81 8.12 16.09 7.26
C LYS A 81 6.74 16.57 7.69
N SER A 82 5.71 16.17 6.95
CA SER A 82 4.32 16.59 7.19
C SER A 82 3.61 15.69 8.21
N LEU A 83 4.21 14.56 8.62
CA LEU A 83 3.57 13.54 9.45
C LEU A 83 2.24 13.03 8.87
N CYS A 84 2.18 12.93 7.55
CA CYS A 84 1.04 12.53 6.76
C CYS A 84 0.62 11.08 7.11
N VAL A 85 -0.68 10.81 7.18
CA VAL A 85 -1.22 9.52 7.65
C VAL A 85 -1.93 8.72 6.56
N GLU A 86 -2.05 9.28 5.37
CA GLU A 86 -2.67 8.64 4.22
C GLU A 86 -1.92 7.38 3.77
N PRO A 87 -2.61 6.43 3.13
CA PRO A 87 -2.09 5.08 2.83
C PRO A 87 -1.08 5.01 1.67
N PHE A 88 -0.16 6.00 1.54
CA PHE A 88 0.85 6.04 0.47
C PHE A 88 1.73 4.80 0.47
N LEU A 89 2.15 4.32 1.65
CA LEU A 89 3.00 3.13 1.75
C LEU A 89 2.23 1.86 1.41
N SER A 90 1.06 1.65 2.02
CA SER A 90 0.31 0.39 1.89
C SER A 90 -0.31 0.22 0.49
N SER A 91 -0.96 1.26 -0.03
CA SER A 91 -1.63 1.23 -1.32
C SER A 91 -0.70 1.67 -2.45
N GLY A 92 -0.09 2.86 -2.31
CA GLY A 92 0.73 3.47 -3.36
C GLY A 92 2.02 2.71 -3.68
N VAL A 93 2.68 2.10 -2.69
CA VAL A 93 3.96 1.41 -2.91
C VAL A 93 3.82 -0.11 -2.77
N LEU A 94 3.48 -0.63 -1.60
CA LEU A 94 3.53 -2.08 -1.36
C LEU A 94 2.57 -2.85 -2.27
N SER A 95 1.31 -2.44 -2.29
CA SER A 95 0.29 -3.14 -3.06
C SER A 95 0.50 -2.97 -4.56
N SER A 96 0.82 -1.77 -5.04
CA SER A 96 1.10 -1.53 -6.45
C SER A 96 2.31 -2.32 -6.94
N THR A 97 3.41 -2.37 -6.15
CA THR A 97 4.60 -3.16 -6.48
C THR A 97 4.28 -4.65 -6.59
N ILE A 98 3.45 -5.19 -5.71
CA ILE A 98 3.00 -6.59 -5.81
C ILE A 98 2.21 -6.81 -7.09
N LEU A 99 1.23 -5.94 -7.39
CA LEU A 99 0.36 -6.08 -8.56
C LEU A 99 1.11 -5.93 -9.89
N THR A 100 2.19 -5.17 -9.92
CA THR A 100 3.06 -5.02 -11.11
C THR A 100 4.04 -6.18 -11.27
N SER A 101 4.47 -6.82 -10.16
CA SER A 101 5.50 -7.86 -10.16
C SER A 101 4.98 -9.27 -10.46
N ILE A 102 3.67 -9.49 -10.49
CA ILE A 102 3.09 -10.80 -10.79
C ILE A 102 3.11 -11.07 -12.31
N LYS A 103 3.05 -12.36 -12.70
CA LYS A 103 3.13 -12.79 -14.11
C LYS A 103 2.11 -12.10 -15.02
N ASN A 104 0.90 -11.82 -14.51
CA ASN A 104 -0.16 -11.10 -15.20
C ASN A 104 -0.51 -9.86 -14.38
N PRO A 105 0.15 -8.72 -14.60
CA PRO A 105 -0.07 -7.49 -13.85
C PRO A 105 -1.54 -7.06 -13.85
N LYS A 106 -2.00 -6.56 -12.72
CA LYS A 106 -3.39 -6.14 -12.51
C LYS A 106 -3.55 -4.66 -12.89
N ILE A 107 -3.54 -4.40 -14.19
CA ILE A 107 -3.51 -3.02 -14.75
C ILE A 107 -4.72 -2.20 -14.31
N ASP A 108 -5.92 -2.80 -14.28
CA ASP A 108 -7.14 -2.08 -13.90
C ASP A 108 -7.11 -1.66 -12.42
N GLU A 109 -6.64 -2.54 -11.54
CA GLU A 109 -6.45 -2.21 -10.13
C GLU A 109 -5.36 -1.15 -9.93
N ILE A 110 -4.24 -1.24 -10.66
CA ILE A 110 -3.16 -0.25 -10.60
C ILE A 110 -3.67 1.13 -11.03
N LYS A 111 -4.44 1.19 -12.12
CA LYS A 111 -5.05 2.44 -12.59
C LYS A 111 -5.98 3.05 -11.53
N GLN A 112 -6.83 2.26 -10.90
CA GLN A 112 -7.70 2.73 -9.83
C GLN A 112 -6.92 3.21 -8.59
N ILE A 113 -5.76 2.59 -8.27
CA ILE A 113 -4.86 3.09 -7.22
C ILE A 113 -4.30 4.46 -7.59
N ILE A 114 -3.80 4.63 -8.83
CA ILE A 114 -3.28 5.91 -9.34
C ILE A 114 -4.32 7.01 -9.25
N GLU A 115 -5.56 6.70 -9.59
CA GLU A 115 -6.70 7.63 -9.52
C GLU A 115 -7.22 7.88 -8.09
N GLY A 116 -6.67 7.20 -7.08
CA GLY A 116 -7.10 7.31 -5.68
C GLY A 116 -8.42 6.58 -5.37
N ASN A 117 -8.99 5.86 -6.33
CA ASN A 117 -10.31 5.21 -6.26
C ASN A 117 -10.28 3.82 -5.64
N LEU A 118 -9.11 3.22 -5.42
CA LEU A 118 -8.95 1.90 -4.84
C LEU A 118 -7.84 1.92 -3.79
N LEU A 119 -8.18 1.53 -2.57
CA LEU A 119 -7.24 1.35 -1.49
C LEU A 119 -6.94 -0.13 -1.30
N LEU A 120 -5.65 -0.48 -1.31
CA LEU A 120 -5.18 -1.83 -1.09
C LEU A 120 -4.25 -1.91 0.13
N SER A 121 -4.29 -3.06 0.77
CA SER A 121 -3.35 -3.44 1.82
C SER A 121 -2.74 -4.79 1.56
N PHE A 122 -1.58 -5.04 2.15
CA PHE A 122 -0.88 -6.32 2.06
C PHE A 122 -0.86 -7.02 3.40
N ALA A 123 -1.53 -8.14 3.50
CA ALA A 123 -1.61 -9.00 4.66
C ALA A 123 -0.64 -10.18 4.51
N HIS A 124 0.55 -10.04 5.06
CA HIS A 124 1.61 -11.04 5.00
C HIS A 124 2.01 -11.56 6.38
N MET A 125 2.23 -10.66 7.33
CA MET A 125 2.75 -11.00 8.64
C MET A 125 1.75 -11.84 9.46
N GLU A 126 2.31 -12.73 10.27
CA GLU A 126 1.57 -13.56 11.24
C GLU A 126 2.25 -13.46 12.61
N MET A 127 1.53 -13.74 13.69
CA MET A 127 2.05 -13.56 15.06
C MET A 127 3.35 -14.32 15.32
N ASN A 128 3.52 -15.46 14.65
CA ASN A 128 4.64 -16.38 14.88
C ASN A 128 5.81 -16.21 13.88
N ASN A 129 5.63 -15.40 12.81
CA ASN A 129 6.64 -15.38 11.73
C ASN A 129 7.70 -14.29 11.87
N ARG A 130 7.74 -13.54 12.94
CA ARG A 130 8.68 -12.46 13.22
C ARG A 130 9.21 -11.76 11.95
N TYR A 131 10.38 -12.13 11.42
CA TYR A 131 11.01 -11.51 10.23
C TYR A 131 11.22 -12.50 9.08
N GLU A 132 10.67 -13.72 9.18
CA GLU A 132 10.85 -14.76 8.16
C GLU A 132 9.72 -14.69 7.12
N ASN A 133 10.03 -14.16 5.93
CA ASN A 133 9.05 -13.95 4.86
C ASN A 133 8.41 -15.24 4.32
N ASN A 134 9.00 -16.40 4.56
CA ASN A 134 8.49 -17.71 4.11
C ASN A 134 7.75 -18.49 5.20
N CYS A 135 7.73 -18.02 6.44
CA CYS A 135 7.00 -18.64 7.54
C CYS A 135 5.51 -18.26 7.48
N ILE A 136 4.70 -19.01 6.74
CA ILE A 136 3.29 -18.74 6.49
C ILE A 136 2.44 -19.92 6.96
N GLU A 137 1.65 -19.71 8.01
CA GLU A 137 0.71 -20.69 8.59
C GLU A 137 -0.68 -20.61 7.94
N THR A 138 -1.10 -19.41 7.46
CA THR A 138 -2.34 -19.22 6.70
C THR A 138 -2.34 -20.13 5.49
N LYS A 139 -3.39 -20.94 5.32
CA LYS A 139 -3.53 -21.94 4.25
C LYS A 139 -4.55 -21.50 3.22
N ALA A 140 -4.26 -21.80 1.94
CA ALA A 140 -5.21 -21.70 0.86
C ALA A 140 -5.43 -23.09 0.24
N SER A 141 -6.68 -23.48 0.05
CA SER A 141 -7.08 -24.72 -0.61
C SER A 141 -8.01 -24.43 -1.76
N LEU A 142 -7.83 -25.16 -2.86
CA LEU A 142 -8.69 -25.09 -4.04
C LEU A 142 -9.68 -26.25 -4.01
N ASP A 143 -10.96 -25.95 -4.02
CA ASP A 143 -12.02 -26.92 -4.17
C ASP A 143 -12.99 -26.45 -5.27
N SER A 144 -13.24 -27.31 -6.25
CA SER A 144 -14.19 -27.06 -7.35
C SER A 144 -14.02 -25.67 -8.00
N GLU A 145 -12.76 -25.27 -8.29
CA GLU A 145 -12.35 -23.98 -8.86
C GLU A 145 -12.47 -22.77 -7.91
N GLN A 146 -12.87 -22.98 -6.67
CA GLN A 146 -12.95 -21.93 -5.67
C GLN A 146 -11.82 -22.05 -4.63
N TRP A 147 -11.11 -20.92 -4.40
CA TRP A 147 -10.11 -20.83 -3.36
C TRP A 147 -10.75 -20.49 -2.01
N THR A 148 -10.38 -21.25 -0.99
CA THR A 148 -10.71 -20.93 0.41
C THR A 148 -9.43 -20.64 1.17
N ILE A 149 -9.39 -19.49 1.88
CA ILE A 149 -8.24 -19.07 2.69
C ILE A 149 -8.64 -19.18 4.16
N ASN A 150 -7.80 -19.84 4.96
CA ASN A 150 -8.01 -20.01 6.39
C ASN A 150 -6.72 -19.70 7.16
N GLY A 151 -6.76 -18.74 8.06
CA GLY A 151 -5.64 -18.31 8.87
C GLY A 151 -5.86 -16.93 9.48
N VAL A 152 -4.82 -16.38 10.09
CA VAL A 152 -4.83 -15.06 10.73
C VAL A 152 -3.60 -14.29 10.31
N LYS A 153 -3.79 -13.08 9.84
CA LYS A 153 -2.72 -12.11 9.56
C LYS A 153 -2.69 -11.03 10.64
N SER A 154 -1.52 -10.50 10.90
CA SER A 154 -1.31 -9.45 11.90
C SER A 154 -0.55 -8.27 11.29
N PHE A 155 -0.64 -7.11 11.93
CA PHE A 155 0.06 -5.88 11.49
C PHE A 155 -0.20 -5.51 10.02
N VAL A 156 -1.47 -5.55 9.60
CA VAL A 156 -1.87 -5.18 8.25
C VAL A 156 -2.06 -3.67 8.18
N LEU A 157 -1.10 -2.97 7.55
CA LEU A 157 -1.13 -1.52 7.41
C LEU A 157 -2.38 -1.09 6.63
N ASN A 158 -3.18 -0.18 7.20
CA ASN A 158 -4.43 0.31 6.62
C ASN A 158 -5.42 -0.80 6.20
N GLY A 159 -5.37 -1.97 6.86
CA GLY A 159 -6.26 -3.09 6.56
C GLY A 159 -7.72 -2.80 6.87
N ASP A 160 -7.98 -1.86 7.78
CA ASP A 160 -9.30 -1.39 8.17
C ASP A 160 -9.95 -0.47 7.15
N THR A 161 -9.17 0.25 6.36
CA THR A 161 -9.65 1.22 5.36
C THR A 161 -9.52 0.73 3.92
N ALA A 162 -8.78 -0.36 3.70
CA ALA A 162 -8.62 -0.95 2.36
C ALA A 162 -9.94 -1.48 1.80
N ASP A 163 -10.14 -1.33 0.49
CA ASP A 163 -11.26 -1.92 -0.25
C ASP A 163 -11.00 -3.40 -0.54
N LYS A 164 -9.76 -3.74 -0.88
CA LYS A 164 -9.29 -5.11 -1.10
C LYS A 164 -7.97 -5.34 -0.35
N ILE A 165 -7.70 -6.59 -0.01
CA ILE A 165 -6.47 -6.99 0.69
C ILE A 165 -5.77 -8.07 -0.11
N ILE A 166 -4.47 -7.89 -0.36
CA ILE A 166 -3.61 -8.93 -0.90
C ILE A 166 -3.18 -9.81 0.27
N VAL A 167 -3.58 -11.07 0.26
CA VAL A 167 -3.30 -12.03 1.33
C VAL A 167 -2.30 -13.06 0.84
N SER A 168 -1.19 -13.24 1.56
CA SER A 168 -0.28 -14.36 1.33
C SER A 168 -0.79 -15.61 2.05
N ALA A 169 -0.79 -16.76 1.37
CA ALA A 169 -1.21 -18.02 1.98
C ALA A 169 -0.43 -19.21 1.42
N ARG A 170 -0.28 -20.24 2.23
CA ARG A 170 0.37 -21.51 1.88
C ARG A 170 -0.57 -22.36 1.01
N ILE A 171 -0.17 -22.63 -0.23
CA ILE A 171 -0.90 -23.48 -1.17
C ILE A 171 -0.43 -24.94 -1.02
N ASN A 172 0.87 -25.14 -0.80
CA ASN A 172 1.48 -26.48 -0.60
C ASN A 172 2.78 -26.37 0.21
N GLY A 173 3.32 -27.50 0.60
CA GLY A 173 4.56 -27.59 1.37
C GLY A 173 4.36 -27.31 2.86
N ASN A 174 5.49 -27.16 3.58
CA ASN A 174 5.53 -26.88 5.00
C ASN A 174 5.53 -25.36 5.27
N VAL A 175 5.24 -24.99 6.51
CA VAL A 175 5.12 -23.57 6.93
C VAL A 175 6.34 -22.73 6.55
N ASN A 176 7.55 -23.29 6.66
CA ASN A 176 8.82 -22.57 6.43
C ASN A 176 9.42 -22.81 5.02
N ASP A 177 8.71 -23.49 4.14
CA ASP A 177 9.22 -23.73 2.80
C ASP A 177 9.24 -22.43 1.99
N LYS A 178 10.32 -22.18 1.24
CA LYS A 178 10.47 -21.00 0.39
C LYS A 178 9.48 -20.96 -0.78
N ASN A 179 9.07 -22.14 -1.24
CA ASN A 179 8.10 -22.30 -2.33
C ASN A 179 6.72 -22.66 -1.79
N GLY A 180 5.68 -22.51 -2.62
CA GLY A 180 4.32 -22.91 -2.27
C GLY A 180 3.51 -21.83 -1.54
N ILE A 181 3.92 -20.56 -1.63
CA ILE A 181 3.14 -19.41 -1.18
C ILE A 181 2.42 -18.81 -2.39
N GLY A 182 1.12 -18.56 -2.24
CA GLY A 182 0.31 -17.82 -3.20
C GLY A 182 -0.10 -16.48 -2.65
N LEU A 183 -0.42 -15.55 -3.57
CA LEU A 183 -1.00 -14.25 -3.26
C LEU A 183 -2.43 -14.20 -3.79
N PHE A 184 -3.35 -13.76 -2.95
CA PHE A 184 -4.77 -13.72 -3.23
C PHE A 184 -5.29 -12.32 -3.03
N LEU A 185 -5.92 -11.75 -4.05
CA LEU A 185 -6.61 -10.47 -3.93
C LEU A 185 -8.05 -10.74 -3.45
N VAL A 186 -8.37 -10.28 -2.26
CA VAL A 186 -9.60 -10.58 -1.55
C VAL A 186 -10.35 -9.27 -1.25
N ASN A 187 -11.65 -9.24 -1.50
CA ASN A 187 -12.47 -8.09 -1.09
C ASN A 187 -12.56 -8.03 0.43
N LYS A 188 -12.50 -6.84 0.99
CA LYS A 188 -12.54 -6.63 2.46
C LYS A 188 -13.75 -7.30 3.12
N GLU A 189 -14.91 -7.25 2.47
CA GLU A 189 -16.17 -7.83 2.96
C GLU A 189 -16.11 -9.35 3.20
N GLN A 190 -15.15 -10.03 2.55
CA GLN A 190 -14.90 -11.46 2.73
C GLN A 190 -13.96 -11.77 3.90
N ILE A 191 -13.39 -10.73 4.53
CA ILE A 191 -12.39 -10.85 5.59
C ILE A 191 -12.98 -10.40 6.93
N ARG A 192 -12.71 -11.17 7.97
CA ARG A 192 -13.05 -10.77 9.34
C ARG A 192 -11.89 -9.97 9.94
N ILE A 193 -12.07 -8.66 10.08
CA ILE A 193 -11.08 -7.77 10.70
C ILE A 193 -11.35 -7.69 12.21
N ARG A 194 -10.30 -7.78 13.03
CA ARG A 194 -10.32 -7.55 14.46
C ARG A 194 -9.35 -6.43 14.81
N PHE A 195 -9.82 -5.46 15.56
CA PHE A 195 -8.99 -4.41 16.12
C PHE A 195 -8.55 -4.84 17.52
N TYR A 196 -7.27 -4.73 17.80
CA TYR A 196 -6.74 -4.83 19.14
C TYR A 196 -6.46 -3.41 19.61
N ASN A 197 -7.35 -2.87 20.45
CA ASN A 197 -7.06 -1.64 21.18
C ASN A 197 -5.97 -1.97 22.20
N THR A 198 -4.80 -1.38 22.04
CA THR A 198 -3.71 -1.37 23.02
C THR A 198 -3.88 -0.20 23.97
#